data_a544e316dc257d4ebbb50b10d88882a9
#
_entry.id   a544e316dc257d4ebbb50b10d88882a9
#
_cell.length_a   1.000
_cell.length_b   1.000
_cell.length_c   1.000
_cell.angle_alpha   90.00
_cell.angle_beta   90.00
_cell.angle_gamma   90.00
#
_symmetry.space_group_name_H-M   'P 1'
#
loop_
_entity.id
_entity.type
_entity.pdbx_description
1 polymer ?
#
loop_
_entity_poly.entity_id
_entity_poly.type
_entity_poly.pdbx_seq_one_letter_code
_entity_poly.pdbx_strand_id
1 'polypeptide(L)'
;MKKYLIGIFSLLIVGCGAYLWANSISKKERLELLNGEYELVDWQIRPKSAIHADSLTVHDVPQRGERLTLQTNDNGDFRLTAESSLPVLQQLTDLEWQLLYVRRTWFAWRHRVTGLYHAGEHSADVYWHRALINQKDVGIALQLPDPTNEKIGWFLILQKK
;
A
#
# COMPACT_ATOMS: atom_id res chain seq x y z
N MET A 1 33.19 3.23 34.33
CA MET A 1 32.85 3.19 32.89
C MET A 1 31.74 2.19 32.54
N LYS A 2 31.73 0.92 32.96
CA LYS A 2 30.70 -0.07 32.62
C LYS A 2 29.25 0.36 32.97
N LYS A 3 29.02 1.02 34.12
CA LYS A 3 27.70 1.47 34.56
C LYS A 3 27.09 2.58 33.67
N TYR A 4 27.93 3.47 33.16
CA TYR A 4 27.46 4.54 32.24
C TYR A 4 27.14 3.99 30.85
N LEU A 5 27.91 2.99 30.37
CA LEU A 5 27.61 2.32 29.10
C LEU A 5 26.25 1.61 29.12
N ILE A 6 25.95 0.93 30.23
CA ILE A 6 24.63 0.26 30.40
C ILE A 6 23.50 1.29 30.40
N GLY A 7 23.67 2.43 31.10
CA GLY A 7 22.67 3.49 31.10
C GLY A 7 22.41 4.10 29.73
N ILE A 8 23.45 4.37 28.96
CA ILE A 8 23.34 4.89 27.58
C ILE A 8 22.65 3.88 26.67
N PHE A 9 23.00 2.60 26.79
CA PHE A 9 22.40 1.55 25.98
C PHE A 9 20.93 1.34 26.30
N SER A 10 20.54 1.42 27.57
CA SER A 10 19.14 1.37 28.00
C SER A 10 18.34 2.55 27.49
N LEU A 11 18.87 3.76 27.53
CA LEU A 11 18.26 4.97 26.97
C LEU A 11 18.05 4.87 25.45
N LEU A 12 19.03 4.34 24.74
CA LEU A 12 18.91 4.10 23.28
C LEU A 12 17.84 3.09 22.96
N ILE A 13 17.75 1.98 23.71
CA ILE A 13 16.69 0.97 23.51
C ILE A 13 15.31 1.55 23.76
N VAL A 14 15.14 2.28 24.85
CA VAL A 14 13.86 2.93 25.19
C VAL A 14 13.50 4.00 24.15
N GLY A 15 14.46 4.80 23.72
CA GLY A 15 14.27 5.82 22.69
C GLY A 15 13.88 5.21 21.34
N CYS A 16 14.57 4.16 20.91
CA CYS A 16 14.22 3.41 19.71
C CYS A 16 12.84 2.78 19.83
N GLY A 17 12.53 2.14 20.96
CA GLY A 17 11.21 1.53 21.19
C GLY A 17 10.08 2.55 21.14
N ALA A 18 10.25 3.69 21.79
CA ALA A 18 9.28 4.80 21.78
C ALA A 18 9.11 5.38 20.36
N TYR A 19 10.21 5.58 19.64
CA TYR A 19 10.19 6.02 18.25
C TYR A 19 9.43 5.06 17.34
N LEU A 20 9.70 3.77 17.49
CA LEU A 20 9.05 2.73 16.71
C LEU A 20 7.55 2.64 17.01
N TRP A 21 7.19 2.76 18.30
CA TRP A 21 5.80 2.76 18.72
C TRP A 21 5.05 4.01 18.22
N ALA A 22 5.65 5.19 18.36
CA ALA A 22 5.06 6.45 17.88
C ALA A 22 4.86 6.48 16.36
N ASN A 23 5.66 5.70 15.61
CA ASN A 23 5.54 5.60 14.16
C ASN A 23 4.76 4.37 13.67
N SER A 24 4.23 3.54 14.58
CA SER A 24 3.38 2.41 14.20
C SER A 24 1.99 2.89 13.80
N ILE A 25 1.45 2.34 12.71
CA ILE A 25 0.06 2.54 12.31
C ILE A 25 -0.78 1.43 12.93
N SER A 26 -1.77 1.79 13.74
CA SER A 26 -2.68 0.83 14.38
C SER A 26 -3.58 0.12 13.36
N LYS A 27 -4.21 -1.02 13.76
CA LYS A 27 -5.20 -1.69 12.90
C LYS A 27 -6.35 -0.74 12.55
N LYS A 28 -6.90 -0.04 13.53
CA LYS A 28 -8.00 0.90 13.35
C LYS A 28 -7.64 2.00 12.33
N GLU A 29 -6.48 2.63 12.51
CA GLU A 29 -5.99 3.68 11.61
C GLU A 29 -5.80 3.16 10.18
N ARG A 30 -5.30 1.92 10.00
CA ARG A 30 -5.17 1.32 8.66
C ARG A 30 -6.51 1.11 7.98
N LEU A 31 -7.52 0.64 8.71
CA LEU A 31 -8.87 0.44 8.18
C LEU A 31 -9.54 1.76 7.83
N GLU A 32 -9.40 2.76 8.69
CA GLU A 32 -9.92 4.10 8.44
C GLU A 32 -9.26 4.75 7.21
N LEU A 33 -7.96 4.53 7.04
CA LEU A 33 -7.23 5.02 5.88
C LEU A 33 -7.60 4.28 4.60
N LEU A 34 -7.82 2.97 4.67
CA LEU A 34 -8.16 2.16 3.50
C LEU A 34 -9.60 2.40 3.04
N ASN A 35 -10.50 2.70 3.97
CA ASN A 35 -11.91 2.90 3.65
C ASN A 35 -12.19 4.33 3.18
N GLY A 36 -12.75 4.50 1.98
CA GLY A 36 -13.15 5.80 1.46
C GLY A 36 -13.00 5.96 -0.05
N GLU A 37 -13.21 7.20 -0.50
CA GLU A 37 -13.05 7.60 -1.88
C GLU A 37 -11.66 8.18 -2.12
N TYR A 38 -11.09 7.83 -3.25
CA TYR A 38 -9.75 8.19 -3.66
C TYR A 38 -9.73 8.74 -5.07
N GLU A 39 -8.75 9.58 -5.33
CA GLU A 39 -8.38 10.03 -6.66
C GLU A 39 -6.98 9.54 -6.99
N LEU A 40 -6.81 9.03 -8.21
CA LEU A 40 -5.50 8.63 -8.73
C LEU A 40 -4.68 9.86 -9.04
N VAL A 41 -3.61 10.09 -8.27
CA VAL A 41 -2.73 11.26 -8.45
C VAL A 41 -1.46 10.93 -9.23
N ASP A 42 -1.00 9.68 -9.10
CA ASP A 42 0.17 9.20 -9.85
C ASP A 42 0.16 7.68 -9.99
N TRP A 43 0.91 7.16 -10.96
CA TRP A 43 1.01 5.72 -11.18
C TRP A 43 2.34 5.34 -11.81
N GLN A 44 2.72 4.07 -11.63
CA GLN A 44 3.90 3.47 -12.21
C GLN A 44 3.60 2.03 -12.61
N ILE A 45 4.15 1.62 -13.75
CA ILE A 45 4.16 0.21 -14.12
C ILE A 45 5.40 -0.41 -13.50
N ARG A 46 5.21 -1.53 -12.81
CA ARG A 46 6.31 -2.28 -12.20
C ARG A 46 6.35 -3.71 -12.72
N PRO A 47 7.49 -4.19 -13.20
CA PRO A 47 7.64 -5.60 -13.49
C PRO A 47 7.53 -6.41 -12.19
N LYS A 48 6.82 -7.53 -12.22
CA LYS A 48 6.74 -8.46 -11.09
C LYS A 48 8.08 -9.14 -10.79
N SER A 49 8.93 -9.29 -11.81
CA SER A 49 10.32 -9.77 -11.62
C SER A 49 11.30 -8.81 -12.28
N ALA A 50 12.41 -8.53 -11.59
CA ALA A 50 13.48 -7.68 -12.12
C ALA A 50 14.21 -8.25 -13.35
N ILE A 51 13.93 -9.51 -13.74
CA ILE A 51 14.70 -10.26 -14.73
C ILE A 51 14.22 -10.04 -16.17
N HIS A 52 13.00 -9.49 -16.35
CA HIS A 52 12.42 -9.34 -17.69
C HIS A 52 11.83 -7.94 -17.93
N ALA A 53 12.67 -6.92 -17.83
CA ALA A 53 12.26 -5.54 -18.13
C ALA A 53 12.17 -5.23 -19.65
N ASP A 54 12.51 -6.18 -20.51
CA ASP A 54 12.54 -5.95 -21.94
C ASP A 54 11.12 -5.95 -22.54
N SER A 55 10.74 -4.83 -23.12
CA SER A 55 9.56 -4.61 -23.99
C SER A 55 8.20 -5.06 -23.41
N LEU A 56 7.80 -4.47 -22.28
CA LEU A 56 6.41 -4.60 -21.81
C LEU A 56 5.52 -3.67 -22.64
N THR A 57 4.72 -4.22 -23.52
CA THR A 57 3.70 -3.47 -24.24
C THR A 57 2.51 -3.29 -23.30
N VAL A 58 2.23 -2.06 -22.92
CA VAL A 58 1.06 -1.70 -22.11
C VAL A 58 0.08 -1.03 -23.07
N HIS A 59 -1.11 -1.63 -23.22
CA HIS A 59 -2.12 -1.12 -24.13
C HIS A 59 -2.96 -0.02 -23.51
N ASP A 60 -3.30 -0.16 -22.21
CA ASP A 60 -4.14 0.77 -21.48
C ASP A 60 -3.45 1.22 -20.21
N VAL A 61 -3.43 2.53 -19.95
CA VAL A 61 -2.78 3.14 -18.79
C VAL A 61 -3.80 3.91 -17.95
N PRO A 62 -3.76 3.78 -16.59
CA PRO A 62 -4.60 4.58 -15.72
C PRO A 62 -4.38 6.07 -15.96
N GLN A 63 -5.46 6.85 -15.94
CA GLN A 63 -5.38 8.29 -16.09
C GLN A 63 -5.43 8.97 -14.72
N ARG A 64 -4.70 10.08 -14.58
CA ARG A 64 -4.83 10.90 -13.37
C ARG A 64 -6.24 11.44 -13.25
N GLY A 65 -6.75 11.50 -12.02
CA GLY A 65 -8.11 11.95 -11.75
C GLY A 65 -9.17 10.83 -11.76
N GLU A 66 -8.80 9.60 -12.13
CA GLU A 66 -9.71 8.46 -11.97
C GLU A 66 -10.08 8.27 -10.50
N ARG A 67 -11.34 7.88 -10.28
CA ARG A 67 -11.87 7.69 -8.94
C ARG A 67 -11.94 6.23 -8.58
N LEU A 68 -11.47 5.93 -7.38
CA LEU A 68 -11.53 4.60 -6.80
C LEU A 68 -12.18 4.69 -5.41
N THR A 69 -13.09 3.77 -5.14
CA THR A 69 -13.68 3.62 -3.81
C THR A 69 -13.22 2.31 -3.22
N LEU A 70 -12.69 2.37 -2.02
CA LEU A 70 -12.29 1.21 -1.23
C LEU A 70 -13.24 1.07 -0.04
N GLN A 71 -13.86 -0.09 0.09
CA GLN A 71 -14.74 -0.42 1.22
C GLN A 71 -14.12 -1.56 2.01
N THR A 72 -13.94 -1.37 3.30
CA THR A 72 -13.32 -2.35 4.18
C THR A 72 -14.32 -2.97 5.13
N ASN A 73 -14.06 -4.23 5.53
CA ASN A 73 -14.75 -4.89 6.63
C ASN A 73 -13.88 -4.92 7.91
N ASP A 74 -14.44 -5.42 9.01
CA ASP A 74 -13.73 -5.50 10.31
C ASP A 74 -12.53 -6.45 10.30
N ASN A 75 -12.49 -7.41 9.35
CA ASN A 75 -11.36 -8.31 9.18
C ASN A 75 -10.16 -7.63 8.53
N GLY A 76 -10.43 -6.55 7.80
CA GLY A 76 -9.43 -5.80 7.06
C GLY A 76 -9.41 -6.14 5.57
N ASP A 77 -10.34 -6.97 5.11
CA ASP A 77 -10.54 -7.20 3.67
C ASP A 77 -11.13 -5.96 3.03
N PHE A 78 -10.94 -5.80 1.73
CA PHE A 78 -11.52 -4.67 1.04
C PHE A 78 -12.14 -5.06 -0.31
N ARG A 79 -13.09 -4.24 -0.75
CA ARG A 79 -13.63 -4.26 -2.10
C ARG A 79 -13.22 -2.97 -2.80
N LEU A 80 -12.73 -3.11 -4.02
CA LEU A 80 -12.38 -1.99 -4.90
C LEU A 80 -13.53 -1.77 -5.87
N THR A 81 -13.98 -0.51 -5.99
CA THR A 81 -14.87 -0.06 -7.05
C THR A 81 -14.17 1.10 -7.78
N ALA A 82 -14.10 1.06 -9.08
CA ALA A 82 -13.44 2.08 -9.88
C ALA A 82 -14.43 2.71 -10.87
N GLU A 83 -14.54 4.03 -10.86
CA GLU A 83 -15.17 4.82 -11.91
C GLU A 83 -14.13 5.09 -13.01
N SER A 84 -13.79 4.04 -13.74
CA SER A 84 -12.76 4.09 -14.76
C SER A 84 -13.24 3.45 -16.04
N SER A 85 -12.86 4.02 -17.17
CA SER A 85 -13.05 3.43 -18.49
C SER A 85 -12.03 2.33 -18.81
N LEU A 86 -11.04 2.12 -17.95
CA LEU A 86 -9.96 1.17 -18.17
C LEU A 86 -10.43 -0.27 -17.95
N PRO A 87 -10.32 -1.14 -18.95
CA PRO A 87 -10.70 -2.56 -18.83
C PRO A 87 -9.99 -3.26 -17.69
N VAL A 88 -8.73 -2.91 -17.43
CA VAL A 88 -7.92 -3.46 -16.34
C VAL A 88 -8.53 -3.19 -14.97
N LEU A 89 -8.92 -1.95 -14.69
CA LEU A 89 -9.52 -1.59 -13.41
C LEU A 89 -10.95 -2.17 -13.30
N GLN A 90 -11.69 -2.24 -14.41
CA GLN A 90 -13.02 -2.87 -14.43
C GLN A 90 -12.96 -4.36 -14.09
N GLN A 91 -11.94 -5.09 -14.55
CA GLN A 91 -11.77 -6.51 -14.23
C GLN A 91 -11.43 -6.76 -12.76
N LEU A 92 -10.84 -5.79 -12.08
CA LEU A 92 -10.47 -5.86 -10.67
C LEU A 92 -11.55 -5.25 -9.75
N THR A 93 -12.56 -4.61 -10.34
CA THR A 93 -13.72 -4.06 -9.63
C THR A 93 -14.58 -5.20 -9.10
N ASP A 94 -15.21 -4.96 -7.94
CA ASP A 94 -16.10 -5.88 -7.24
C ASP A 94 -15.46 -7.19 -6.74
N LEU A 95 -14.15 -7.36 -6.92
CA LEU A 95 -13.45 -8.44 -6.27
C LEU A 95 -13.34 -8.17 -4.76
N GLU A 96 -13.54 -9.22 -3.97
CA GLU A 96 -13.28 -9.19 -2.53
C GLU A 96 -11.82 -9.55 -2.28
N TRP A 97 -11.06 -8.56 -1.84
CA TRP A 97 -9.64 -8.69 -1.57
C TRP A 97 -9.45 -9.08 -0.10
N GLN A 98 -9.12 -10.33 0.13
CA GLN A 98 -8.92 -10.89 1.47
C GLN A 98 -7.52 -10.59 1.97
N LEU A 99 -7.41 -10.09 3.19
CA LEU A 99 -6.14 -9.80 3.84
C LEU A 99 -5.45 -11.10 4.25
N LEU A 100 -4.29 -11.39 3.65
CA LEU A 100 -3.46 -12.52 4.05
C LEU A 100 -2.62 -12.20 5.29
N TYR A 101 -1.83 -11.13 5.22
CA TYR A 101 -1.03 -10.68 6.34
C TYR A 101 -0.57 -9.23 6.17
N VAL A 102 -0.15 -8.65 7.29
CA VAL A 102 0.45 -7.32 7.33
C VAL A 102 1.94 -7.45 7.62
N ARG A 103 2.76 -7.00 6.68
CA ARG A 103 4.21 -6.95 6.82
C ARG A 103 4.64 -5.57 7.29
N ARG A 104 5.54 -5.53 8.27
CA ARG A 104 6.24 -4.32 8.69
C ARG A 104 7.70 -4.42 8.28
N THR A 105 8.19 -3.43 7.53
CA THR A 105 9.59 -3.38 7.14
C THR A 105 10.32 -2.39 8.04
N TRP A 106 11.30 -2.88 8.81
CA TRP A 106 12.03 -2.11 9.82
C TRP A 106 13.33 -1.49 9.28
N PHE A 107 13.70 -1.77 8.05
CA PHE A 107 14.97 -1.34 7.48
C PHE A 107 14.85 -0.05 6.69
N ALA A 108 15.85 0.81 6.89
CA ALA A 108 16.07 2.10 6.24
C ALA A 108 14.98 3.14 6.52
N TRP A 109 15.19 4.01 7.49
CA TRP A 109 14.63 5.37 7.66
C TRP A 109 13.14 5.64 7.28
N ARG A 110 12.44 4.64 6.74
CA ARG A 110 11.05 4.70 6.31
C ARG A 110 10.29 3.48 6.83
N HIS A 111 9.43 3.71 7.79
CA HIS A 111 8.48 2.67 8.22
C HIS A 111 7.46 2.43 7.11
N ARG A 112 7.54 1.28 6.51
CA ARG A 112 6.52 0.81 5.57
C ARG A 112 5.69 -0.26 6.25
N VAL A 113 4.39 -0.04 6.25
CA VAL A 113 3.42 -1.08 6.56
C VAL A 113 2.79 -1.49 5.24
N THR A 114 2.85 -2.76 4.93
CA THR A 114 2.30 -3.32 3.69
C THR A 114 1.32 -4.41 4.05
N GLY A 115 0.09 -4.33 3.54
CA GLY A 115 -0.87 -5.43 3.57
C GLY A 115 -0.79 -6.21 2.27
N LEU A 116 -0.62 -7.52 2.36
CA LEU A 116 -0.75 -8.41 1.22
C LEU A 116 -2.16 -8.97 1.18
N TYR A 117 -2.79 -8.85 0.03
CA TYR A 117 -4.16 -9.26 -0.22
C TYR A 117 -4.22 -10.24 -1.39
N HIS A 118 -5.27 -11.03 -1.42
CA HIS A 118 -5.57 -11.86 -2.59
C HIS A 118 -7.08 -11.84 -2.92
N ALA A 119 -7.38 -12.05 -4.19
CA ALA A 119 -8.73 -12.25 -4.72
C ALA A 119 -8.65 -13.30 -5.83
N GLY A 120 -9.04 -14.54 -5.53
CA GLY A 120 -8.85 -15.67 -6.44
C GLY A 120 -7.35 -15.89 -6.75
N GLU A 121 -6.97 -15.76 -8.02
CA GLU A 121 -5.58 -15.89 -8.48
C GLU A 121 -4.79 -14.58 -8.42
N HIS A 122 -5.46 -13.46 -8.14
CA HIS A 122 -4.85 -12.14 -8.09
C HIS A 122 -4.27 -11.83 -6.71
N SER A 123 -3.16 -11.11 -6.69
CA SER A 123 -2.57 -10.58 -5.46
C SER A 123 -2.37 -9.08 -5.56
N ALA A 124 -2.64 -8.37 -4.48
CA ALA A 124 -2.46 -6.93 -4.38
C ALA A 124 -1.69 -6.57 -3.11
N ASP A 125 -0.90 -5.50 -3.20
CA ASP A 125 -0.22 -4.91 -2.05
C ASP A 125 -0.80 -3.53 -1.76
N VAL A 126 -1.17 -3.30 -0.50
CA VAL A 126 -1.54 -1.98 0.00
C VAL A 126 -0.41 -1.44 0.85
N TYR A 127 0.06 -0.25 0.52
CA TYR A 127 1.14 0.43 1.23
C TYR A 127 0.60 1.59 2.04
N TRP A 128 0.71 1.50 3.37
CA TRP A 128 0.48 2.61 4.27
C TRP A 128 1.83 3.24 4.62
N HIS A 129 2.05 4.44 4.15
CA HIS A 129 3.29 5.15 4.41
C HIS A 129 3.02 6.41 5.22
N ARG A 130 3.64 6.54 6.40
CA ARG A 130 3.37 7.65 7.29
C ARG A 130 3.71 9.02 6.68
N ALA A 131 4.69 9.10 5.80
CA ALA A 131 4.98 10.32 5.07
C ALA A 131 3.85 10.73 4.11
N LEU A 132 3.08 9.76 3.58
CA LEU A 132 1.87 10.03 2.81
C LEU A 132 0.71 10.44 3.72
N ILE A 133 0.65 9.87 4.93
CA ILE A 133 -0.40 10.14 5.92
C ILE A 133 -0.22 11.52 6.56
N ASN A 134 1.02 11.94 6.82
CA ASN A 134 1.33 13.22 7.48
C ASN A 134 1.37 14.42 6.50
N GLN A 135 1.29 14.20 5.21
CA GLN A 135 1.04 15.27 4.25
C GLN A 135 -0.42 15.70 4.38
N LYS A 136 -0.72 16.97 4.06
CA LYS A 136 -2.10 17.49 4.11
C LYS A 136 -3.08 16.65 3.30
N ASP A 137 -2.55 15.91 2.33
CA ASP A 137 -3.28 15.03 1.44
C ASP A 137 -3.01 13.59 1.85
N VAL A 138 -3.95 13.02 2.57
CA VAL A 138 -3.87 11.63 3.05
C VAL A 138 -4.04 10.68 1.88
N GLY A 139 -3.08 9.80 1.70
CA GLY A 139 -3.07 8.86 0.60
C GLY A 139 -2.55 7.48 0.98
N ILE A 140 -2.81 6.54 0.11
CA ILE A 140 -2.25 5.19 0.12
C ILE A 140 -1.61 4.90 -1.23
N ALA A 141 -0.71 3.93 -1.27
CA ALA A 141 -0.29 3.35 -2.54
C ALA A 141 -0.85 1.93 -2.64
N LEU A 142 -1.38 1.60 -3.80
CA LEU A 142 -2.00 0.32 -4.10
C LEU A 142 -1.26 -0.31 -5.28
N GLN A 143 -0.74 -1.52 -5.11
CA GLN A 143 -0.16 -2.29 -6.20
C GLN A 143 -1.15 -3.38 -6.61
N LEU A 144 -1.67 -3.26 -7.81
CA LEU A 144 -2.60 -4.20 -8.42
C LEU A 144 -1.91 -5.03 -9.50
N PRO A 145 -2.31 -6.29 -9.71
CA PRO A 145 -1.85 -7.06 -10.84
C PRO A 145 -2.45 -6.49 -12.12
N ASP A 146 -1.76 -6.65 -13.24
CA ASP A 146 -2.39 -6.49 -14.55
C ASP A 146 -3.05 -7.83 -14.92
N PRO A 147 -4.39 -7.87 -15.09
CA PRO A 147 -5.08 -9.12 -15.41
C PRO A 147 -4.80 -9.64 -16.82
N THR A 148 -4.28 -8.78 -17.71
CA THR A 148 -3.95 -9.12 -19.10
C THR A 148 -2.49 -9.50 -19.28
N ASN A 149 -1.63 -9.10 -18.32
CA ASN A 149 -0.20 -9.34 -18.40
C ASN A 149 0.39 -9.68 -17.01
N GLU A 150 0.59 -10.95 -16.75
CA GLU A 150 1.12 -11.45 -15.48
C GLU A 150 2.53 -10.94 -15.13
N LYS A 151 3.27 -10.36 -16.08
CA LYS A 151 4.64 -9.87 -15.87
C LYS A 151 4.69 -8.50 -15.25
N ILE A 152 3.59 -7.77 -15.24
CA ILE A 152 3.51 -6.40 -14.73
C ILE A 152 2.48 -6.23 -13.62
N GLY A 153 2.61 -5.13 -12.89
CA GLY A 153 1.62 -4.65 -11.95
C GLY A 153 1.55 -3.12 -12.00
N TRP A 154 0.38 -2.62 -11.64
CA TRP A 154 0.09 -1.20 -11.54
C TRP A 154 0.37 -0.73 -10.10
N PHE A 155 1.28 0.21 -9.93
CA PHE A 155 1.51 0.87 -8.66
C PHE A 155 0.82 2.23 -8.69
N LEU A 156 -0.31 2.32 -8.04
CA LEU A 156 -1.18 3.48 -8.02
C LEU A 156 -0.94 4.29 -6.75
N ILE A 157 -0.79 5.59 -6.87
CA ILE A 157 -0.72 6.52 -5.74
C ILE A 157 -2.07 7.22 -5.65
N LEU A 158 -2.77 6.97 -4.56
CA LEU A 158 -4.14 7.39 -4.33
C LEU A 158 -4.19 8.45 -3.24
N GLN A 159 -4.89 9.54 -3.51
CA GLN A 159 -5.18 10.61 -2.57
C GLN A 159 -6.62 10.49 -2.09
N LYS A 160 -6.84 10.49 -0.79
CA LYS A 160 -8.18 10.44 -0.21
C LYS A 160 -8.89 11.78 -0.41
N LYS A 161 -10.16 11.72 -0.78
CA LYS A 161 -11.06 12.89 -0.90
C LYS A 161 -11.71 13.27 0.41
#